data_b1d660983e20b42a4b78ea93de211712
#
_entry.id   b1d660983e20b42a4b78ea93de211712
#
_cell.length_a   1.000
_cell.length_b   1.000
_cell.length_c   1.000
_cell.angle_alpha   90.00
_cell.angle_beta   90.00
_cell.angle_gamma   90.00
#
_symmetry.space_group_name_H-M   'P 1'
#
loop_
_entity.id
_entity.type
_entity.pdbx_description
1 polymer ?
#
loop_
_entity_poly.entity_id
_entity_poly.type
_entity_poly.pdbx_seq_one_letter_code
_entity_poly.pdbx_strand_id
1 'polypeptide(L)'
;WDRDFFIQTSYQAQFAEHHHLKVNAKYTNEYLRYCTDYPENQNTARVDNHYYQQDGYGALCYAFTPWQWLSLSASYDVRYSKLAADLKKFDDVFRLDQKQVMAAQVNWQGLQAAASLLHQHYRDVTFAHVGAADPLERWTPAVSTAYTWEGLTLRAWYKKIFRAPTLNDLYYTQVGNRNLKPEYTKQLNLGVEYHFDSPHWNASVQADAYQNKIENRIVCLPLKGTYTWSMMNYGYTFCRGLNATAQGRYHTDDWQFSLLGSLTWQRDVNRTDPEDEDTYDKPICYSPTLSSGVTAIVGWRSLQFTTSYLYVGERMWSYADPEDVLKPYHNIDMKLTYTLPMDKTQWGVCLEVCDLLDIQYEHIPRYPMPGRNYKLTLSFGI
;
A
#
# COMPACT_ATOMS: atom_id res chain seq x y z
N TRP A 1 18.90 -10.80 6.10
CA TRP A 1 19.85 -9.69 6.23
C TRP A 1 19.89 -8.92 4.92
N ASP A 2 19.67 -7.59 4.97
CA ASP A 2 19.58 -6.71 3.81
C ASP A 2 20.56 -5.53 3.95
N ARG A 3 20.92 -4.96 2.83
CA ARG A 3 21.69 -3.70 2.73
C ARG A 3 21.19 -2.94 1.51
N ASP A 4 20.79 -1.71 1.74
CA ASP A 4 20.25 -0.84 0.71
C ASP A 4 21.09 0.44 0.61
N PHE A 5 21.42 0.80 -0.61
CA PHE A 5 22.05 2.08 -0.93
C PHE A 5 21.23 2.77 -2.00
N PHE A 6 20.95 4.04 -1.83
CA PHE A 6 20.35 4.84 -2.88
C PHE A 6 20.93 6.25 -2.95
N ILE A 7 20.92 6.80 -4.14
CA ILE A 7 21.17 8.23 -4.40
C ILE A 7 20.04 8.76 -5.28
N GLN A 8 19.54 9.93 -4.95
CA GLN A 8 18.47 10.58 -5.69
C GLN A 8 18.75 12.06 -5.86
N THR A 9 18.40 12.58 -7.04
CA THR A 9 18.42 14.02 -7.32
C THR A 9 17.11 14.45 -7.96
N SER A 10 16.71 15.70 -7.70
CA SER A 10 15.55 16.33 -8.30
C SER A 10 15.92 17.75 -8.68
N TYR A 11 15.62 18.10 -9.92
CA TYR A 11 15.75 19.47 -10.43
C TYR A 11 14.38 19.99 -10.82
N GLN A 12 14.04 21.19 -10.40
CA GLN A 12 12.80 21.87 -10.76
C GLN A 12 13.12 23.25 -11.27
N ALA A 13 12.51 23.63 -12.39
CA ALA A 13 12.65 24.94 -12.98
C ALA A 13 11.26 25.46 -13.40
N GLN A 14 11.02 26.72 -13.11
CA GLN A 14 9.92 27.49 -13.66
C GLN A 14 10.53 28.50 -14.63
N PHE A 15 10.08 28.50 -15.87
CA PHE A 15 10.52 29.44 -16.89
C PHE A 15 9.30 30.00 -17.60
N ALA A 16 9.32 31.31 -17.84
CA ALA A 16 8.11 32.05 -18.18
C ALA A 16 6.94 31.67 -17.26
N GLU A 17 6.07 32.54 -16.85
CA GLU A 17 5.08 32.38 -15.76
C GLU A 17 4.23 31.08 -15.78
N HIS A 18 4.19 30.37 -16.92
CA HIS A 18 3.28 29.27 -17.20
C HIS A 18 3.95 27.92 -17.44
N HIS A 19 5.27 27.84 -17.38
CA HIS A 19 6.02 26.64 -17.77
C HIS A 19 6.80 26.08 -16.58
N HIS A 20 6.56 24.79 -16.24
CA HIS A 20 7.23 24.10 -15.17
C HIS A 20 7.91 22.84 -15.71
N LEU A 21 9.16 22.66 -15.36
CA LEU A 21 9.95 21.48 -15.69
C LEU A 21 10.42 20.81 -14.42
N LYS A 22 10.26 19.49 -14.34
CA LYS A 22 10.81 18.68 -13.27
C LYS A 22 11.57 17.49 -13.85
N VAL A 23 12.79 17.30 -13.39
CA VAL A 23 13.65 16.16 -13.74
C VAL A 23 14.00 15.43 -12.45
N ASN A 24 13.82 14.13 -12.43
CA ASN A 24 14.25 13.27 -11.33
C ASN A 24 15.19 12.20 -11.86
N ALA A 25 16.22 11.87 -11.08
CA ALA A 25 17.06 10.72 -11.30
C ALA A 25 17.30 9.99 -9.97
N LYS A 26 17.29 8.66 -10.00
CA LYS A 26 17.54 7.82 -8.83
C LYS A 26 18.34 6.59 -9.25
N TYR A 27 19.26 6.19 -8.40
CA TYR A 27 19.92 4.89 -8.47
C TYR A 27 19.75 4.18 -7.14
N THR A 28 19.43 2.87 -7.18
CA THR A 28 19.37 2.00 -6.00
C THR A 28 20.23 0.76 -6.22
N ASN A 29 20.82 0.29 -5.13
CA ASN A 29 21.55 -0.99 -5.09
C ASN A 29 21.14 -1.69 -3.80
N GLU A 30 20.44 -2.80 -3.94
CA GLU A 30 19.83 -3.57 -2.87
C GLU A 30 20.47 -4.97 -2.84
N TYR A 31 20.77 -5.42 -1.64
CA TYR A 31 21.28 -6.77 -1.39
C TYR A 31 20.44 -7.42 -0.31
N LEU A 32 19.93 -8.62 -0.63
CA LEU A 32 19.17 -9.46 0.31
C LEU A 32 19.85 -10.82 0.44
N ARG A 33 20.13 -11.23 1.69
CA ARG A 33 20.52 -12.62 2.01
C ARG A 33 19.37 -13.28 2.75
N TYR A 34 18.86 -14.35 2.18
CA TYR A 34 17.86 -15.21 2.79
C TYR A 34 18.53 -16.49 3.26
N CYS A 35 18.54 -16.70 4.59
CA CYS A 35 19.13 -17.88 5.21
C CYS A 35 18.08 -18.54 6.11
N THR A 36 17.92 -19.86 5.98
CA THR A 36 17.09 -20.65 6.87
C THR A 36 17.79 -21.96 7.20
N ASP A 37 17.84 -22.28 8.51
CA ASP A 37 18.32 -23.53 9.04
C ASP A 37 17.09 -24.41 9.34
N TYR A 38 16.91 -25.46 8.57
CA TYR A 38 15.90 -26.48 8.88
C TYR A 38 16.44 -27.40 9.99
N PRO A 39 15.59 -27.87 10.94
CA PRO A 39 16.02 -28.84 11.95
C PRO A 39 16.65 -30.06 11.29
N GLU A 40 17.71 -30.59 11.88
CA GLU A 40 18.56 -31.68 11.35
C GLU A 40 17.82 -32.98 10.96
N ASN A 41 16.57 -33.17 11.37
CA ASN A 41 15.78 -34.36 11.08
C ASN A 41 15.03 -34.34 9.74
N GLN A 42 15.13 -33.27 8.97
CA GLN A 42 14.59 -33.23 7.61
C GLN A 42 15.76 -33.16 6.65
N ASN A 43 15.82 -34.08 5.68
CA ASN A 43 16.81 -34.13 4.59
C ASN A 43 16.74 -32.87 3.67
N THR A 44 16.50 -31.71 4.24
CA THR A 44 16.41 -30.42 3.57
C THR A 44 17.72 -29.69 3.76
N ALA A 45 18.39 -29.41 2.66
CA ALA A 45 19.62 -28.64 2.66
C ALA A 45 19.37 -27.23 3.23
N ARG A 46 20.32 -26.74 4.03
CA ARG A 46 20.37 -25.34 4.45
C ARG A 46 20.18 -24.43 3.24
N VAL A 47 19.24 -23.49 3.33
CA VAL A 47 19.05 -22.45 2.31
C VAL A 47 19.88 -21.24 2.71
N ASP A 48 20.74 -20.78 1.84
CA ASP A 48 21.55 -19.57 2.00
C ASP A 48 21.66 -18.91 0.62
N ASN A 49 20.70 -18.04 0.31
CA ASN A 49 20.53 -17.43 -1.01
C ASN A 49 20.85 -15.95 -0.95
N HIS A 50 21.51 -15.44 -1.96
CA HIS A 50 21.91 -14.06 -2.10
C HIS A 50 21.24 -13.44 -3.33
N TYR A 51 20.59 -12.30 -3.15
CA TYR A 51 19.93 -11.56 -4.21
C TYR A 51 20.52 -10.16 -4.30
N TYR A 52 20.71 -9.70 -5.53
CA TYR A 52 21.23 -8.37 -5.84
C TYR A 52 20.27 -7.70 -6.82
N GLN A 53 19.71 -6.56 -6.41
CA GLN A 53 18.87 -5.76 -7.28
C GLN A 53 19.49 -4.38 -7.47
N GLN A 54 19.53 -3.93 -8.71
CA GLN A 54 20.01 -2.60 -9.09
C GLN A 54 18.97 -1.94 -9.97
N ASP A 55 18.63 -0.68 -9.64
CA ASP A 55 17.67 0.10 -10.42
C ASP A 55 18.26 1.47 -10.76
N GLY A 56 18.23 1.81 -12.04
CA GLY A 56 18.43 3.15 -12.55
C GLY A 56 17.08 3.75 -12.98
N TYR A 57 16.71 4.92 -12.48
CA TYR A 57 15.45 5.59 -12.79
C TYR A 57 15.71 7.01 -13.25
N GLY A 58 15.03 7.43 -14.31
CA GLY A 58 14.98 8.80 -14.81
C GLY A 58 13.54 9.20 -15.12
N ALA A 59 13.16 10.44 -14.82
CA ALA A 59 11.86 10.99 -15.16
C ALA A 59 11.97 12.45 -15.58
N LEU A 60 11.21 12.81 -16.61
CA LEU A 60 11.02 14.17 -17.11
C LEU A 60 9.53 14.48 -17.06
N CYS A 61 9.16 15.56 -16.38
CA CYS A 61 7.78 16.04 -16.34
C CYS A 61 7.77 17.51 -16.76
N TYR A 62 6.90 17.84 -17.69
CA TYR A 62 6.64 19.19 -18.13
C TYR A 62 5.18 19.53 -17.90
N ALA A 63 4.91 20.70 -17.29
CA ALA A 63 3.57 21.21 -17.08
C ALA A 63 3.46 22.62 -17.66
N PHE A 64 2.33 22.88 -18.31
CA PHE A 64 1.94 24.14 -18.91
C PHE A 64 0.60 24.60 -18.33
N THR A 65 0.57 25.79 -17.75
CA THR A 65 -0.62 26.39 -17.14
C THR A 65 -1.05 27.65 -17.92
N PRO A 66 -1.71 27.47 -19.09
CA PRO A 66 -2.09 28.61 -19.96
C PRO A 66 -3.05 29.58 -19.26
N TRP A 67 -3.87 29.07 -18.33
CA TRP A 67 -4.78 29.87 -17.52
C TRP A 67 -4.75 29.37 -16.08
N GLN A 68 -5.11 30.21 -15.13
CA GLN A 68 -5.14 29.85 -13.69
C GLN A 68 -6.04 28.64 -13.37
N TRP A 69 -7.01 28.38 -14.21
CA TRP A 69 -7.97 27.28 -14.04
C TRP A 69 -7.61 26.00 -14.83
N LEU A 70 -6.62 26.04 -15.75
CA LEU A 70 -6.23 24.89 -16.59
C LEU A 70 -4.75 24.60 -16.46
N SER A 71 -4.42 23.34 -16.19
CA SER A 71 -3.05 22.80 -16.25
C SER A 71 -3.01 21.60 -17.18
N LEU A 72 -2.05 21.60 -18.09
CA LEU A 72 -1.74 20.50 -18.99
C LEU A 72 -0.35 19.96 -18.62
N SER A 73 -0.19 18.64 -18.56
CA SER A 73 1.10 18.04 -18.25
C SER A 73 1.39 16.82 -19.11
N ALA A 74 2.68 16.61 -19.36
CA ALA A 74 3.20 15.40 -19.98
C ALA A 74 4.42 14.93 -19.21
N SER A 75 4.54 13.62 -18.96
CA SER A 75 5.73 13.02 -18.36
C SER A 75 6.22 11.80 -19.12
N TYR A 76 7.52 11.55 -19.03
CA TYR A 76 8.18 10.35 -19.48
C TYR A 76 9.08 9.83 -18.38
N ASP A 77 8.83 8.56 -17.96
CA ASP A 77 9.56 7.87 -16.92
C ASP A 77 10.22 6.64 -17.53
N VAL A 78 11.48 6.41 -17.22
CA VAL A 78 12.21 5.21 -17.60
C VAL A 78 12.89 4.60 -16.37
N ARG A 79 12.75 3.28 -16.21
CA ARG A 79 13.48 2.51 -15.21
C ARG A 79 14.17 1.33 -15.90
N TYR A 80 15.43 1.14 -15.56
CA TYR A 80 16.20 -0.03 -15.90
C TYR A 80 16.52 -0.79 -14.62
N SER A 81 16.05 -2.03 -14.51
CA SER A 81 16.24 -2.89 -13.35
C SER A 81 17.07 -4.11 -13.71
N LYS A 82 18.00 -4.48 -12.85
CA LYS A 82 18.73 -5.74 -12.91
C LYS A 82 18.46 -6.54 -11.64
N LEU A 83 18.07 -7.81 -11.78
CA LEU A 83 17.99 -8.78 -10.69
C LEU A 83 18.97 -9.92 -10.95
N ALA A 84 19.86 -10.20 -10.00
CA ALA A 84 20.82 -11.29 -10.01
C ALA A 84 20.72 -12.11 -8.72
N ALA A 85 21.03 -13.41 -8.76
CA ALA A 85 21.08 -14.25 -7.57
C ALA A 85 22.15 -15.35 -7.73
N ASP A 86 22.70 -15.84 -6.64
CA ASP A 86 23.70 -16.92 -6.60
C ASP A 86 23.11 -18.33 -6.67
N LEU A 87 21.88 -18.45 -7.14
CA LEU A 87 21.14 -19.70 -7.20
C LEU A 87 21.51 -20.52 -8.43
N LYS A 88 21.57 -21.85 -8.27
CA LYS A 88 21.75 -22.77 -9.42
C LYS A 88 20.59 -22.56 -10.40
N LYS A 89 20.93 -22.29 -11.68
CA LYS A 89 19.97 -22.05 -12.77
C LYS A 89 19.17 -20.74 -12.65
N PHE A 90 19.61 -19.78 -11.87
CA PHE A 90 19.09 -18.43 -11.92
C PHE A 90 19.85 -17.65 -13.01
N ASP A 91 19.12 -17.04 -13.90
CA ASP A 91 19.69 -16.15 -14.92
C ASP A 91 19.48 -14.70 -14.49
N ASP A 92 20.51 -13.87 -14.65
CA ASP A 92 20.34 -12.44 -14.47
C ASP A 92 19.21 -11.92 -15.35
N VAL A 93 18.28 -11.19 -14.74
CA VAL A 93 17.13 -10.61 -15.43
C VAL A 93 17.27 -9.11 -15.49
N PHE A 94 17.03 -8.57 -16.68
CA PHE A 94 17.03 -7.13 -16.92
C PHE A 94 15.63 -6.73 -17.39
N ARG A 95 15.09 -5.67 -16.80
CA ARG A 95 13.81 -5.08 -17.18
C ARG A 95 13.98 -3.65 -17.58
N LEU A 96 13.44 -3.28 -18.74
CA LEU A 96 13.19 -1.91 -19.14
C LEU A 96 11.69 -1.61 -18.91
N ASP A 97 11.40 -0.64 -18.08
CA ASP A 97 10.06 -0.14 -17.77
C ASP A 97 9.97 1.32 -18.24
N GLN A 98 9.05 1.60 -19.17
CA GLN A 98 8.83 2.93 -19.74
C GLN A 98 7.38 3.33 -19.51
N LYS A 99 7.17 4.57 -19.04
CA LYS A 99 5.84 5.15 -18.82
C LYS A 99 5.74 6.55 -19.41
N GLN A 100 4.64 6.78 -20.09
CA GLN A 100 4.31 8.08 -20.68
C GLN A 100 2.93 8.49 -20.18
N VAL A 101 2.82 9.70 -19.65
CA VAL A 101 1.55 10.24 -19.16
C VAL A 101 1.26 11.54 -19.85
N MET A 102 0.01 11.70 -20.26
CA MET A 102 -0.59 12.98 -20.62
C MET A 102 -1.74 13.25 -19.68
N ALA A 103 -1.83 14.45 -19.10
CA ALA A 103 -2.89 14.81 -18.19
C ALA A 103 -3.34 16.26 -18.38
N ALA A 104 -4.62 16.49 -18.12
CA ALA A 104 -5.25 17.80 -18.04
C ALA A 104 -5.99 17.92 -16.71
N GLN A 105 -5.86 19.07 -16.07
CA GLN A 105 -6.53 19.39 -14.80
C GLN A 105 -7.21 20.76 -14.93
N VAL A 106 -8.46 20.81 -14.47
CA VAL A 106 -9.29 22.00 -14.37
C VAL A 106 -9.59 22.30 -12.90
N ASN A 107 -9.34 23.54 -12.48
CA ASN A 107 -9.70 24.07 -11.15
C ASN A 107 -10.51 25.34 -11.35
N TRP A 108 -11.83 25.28 -11.13
CA TRP A 108 -12.72 26.41 -11.37
C TRP A 108 -13.89 26.47 -10.40
N GLN A 109 -13.98 27.53 -9.63
CA GLN A 109 -15.12 27.84 -8.74
C GLN A 109 -15.56 26.63 -7.86
N GLY A 110 -14.61 26.02 -7.15
CA GLY A 110 -14.87 24.83 -6.32
C GLY A 110 -14.88 23.49 -7.08
N LEU A 111 -14.97 23.52 -8.43
CA LEU A 111 -14.81 22.33 -9.26
C LEU A 111 -13.33 22.03 -9.49
N GLN A 112 -12.94 20.78 -9.20
CA GLN A 112 -11.68 20.20 -9.62
C GLN A 112 -11.98 18.99 -10.50
N ALA A 113 -11.43 18.96 -11.72
CA ALA A 113 -11.56 17.83 -12.62
C ALA A 113 -10.21 17.51 -13.23
N ALA A 114 -9.90 16.23 -13.35
CA ALA A 114 -8.66 15.78 -13.99
C ALA A 114 -8.93 14.58 -14.88
N ALA A 115 -8.24 14.54 -16.02
CA ALA A 115 -8.19 13.38 -16.90
C ALA A 115 -6.74 13.07 -17.25
N SER A 116 -6.39 11.80 -17.27
CA SER A 116 -5.05 11.35 -17.67
C SER A 116 -5.10 10.09 -18.50
N LEU A 117 -4.10 9.94 -19.36
CA LEU A 117 -3.86 8.74 -20.15
C LEU A 117 -2.41 8.32 -19.92
N LEU A 118 -2.24 7.11 -19.34
CA LEU A 118 -0.94 6.52 -19.09
C LEU A 118 -0.69 5.39 -20.10
N HIS A 119 0.44 5.47 -20.79
CA HIS A 119 1.00 4.37 -21.57
C HIS A 119 2.12 3.71 -20.78
N GLN A 120 2.15 2.38 -20.75
CA GLN A 120 3.16 1.58 -20.05
C GLN A 120 3.71 0.53 -20.99
N HIS A 121 5.04 0.41 -21.03
CA HIS A 121 5.74 -0.61 -21.80
C HIS A 121 6.81 -1.26 -20.91
N TYR A 122 6.79 -2.62 -20.84
CA TYR A 122 7.74 -3.44 -20.09
C TYR A 122 8.39 -4.43 -21.01
N ARG A 123 9.71 -4.56 -20.90
CA ARG A 123 10.49 -5.56 -21.65
C ARG A 123 11.53 -6.17 -20.75
N ASP A 124 11.46 -7.51 -20.59
CA ASP A 124 12.44 -8.31 -19.88
C ASP A 124 13.44 -8.92 -20.86
N VAL A 125 14.68 -9.12 -20.39
CA VAL A 125 15.75 -9.82 -21.11
C VAL A 125 16.48 -10.73 -20.12
N THR A 126 16.69 -11.97 -20.50
CA THR A 126 17.50 -12.96 -19.78
C THR A 126 18.57 -13.54 -20.74
N PHE A 127 19.69 -14.04 -20.23
CA PHE A 127 20.84 -14.34 -21.11
C PHE A 127 21.11 -15.83 -21.37
N ALA A 128 20.55 -16.77 -20.59
CA ALA A 128 21.03 -18.14 -20.78
C ALA A 128 19.96 -19.25 -20.76
N HIS A 129 19.41 -19.59 -19.63
CA HIS A 129 18.72 -20.88 -19.47
C HIS A 129 17.21 -20.76 -19.43
N VAL A 130 16.75 -19.56 -19.35
CA VAL A 130 15.37 -19.26 -19.00
C VAL A 130 14.85 -18.14 -19.91
N GLY A 131 13.79 -18.44 -20.65
CA GLY A 131 13.14 -17.42 -21.48
C GLY A 131 12.64 -16.23 -20.66
N ALA A 132 12.80 -15.01 -21.17
CA ALA A 132 12.18 -13.82 -20.61
C ALA A 132 10.65 -13.87 -20.75
N ALA A 133 9.95 -13.20 -19.85
CA ALA A 133 8.52 -12.98 -20.02
C ALA A 133 8.24 -12.12 -21.26
N ASP A 134 7.06 -12.31 -21.86
CA ASP A 134 6.65 -11.53 -23.03
C ASP A 134 6.59 -10.04 -22.75
N PRO A 135 6.95 -9.18 -23.71
CA PRO A 135 6.78 -7.73 -23.56
C PRO A 135 5.33 -7.35 -23.30
N LEU A 136 5.14 -6.41 -22.39
CA LEU A 136 3.81 -5.93 -22.01
C LEU A 136 3.63 -4.47 -22.41
N GLU A 137 2.51 -4.15 -23.04
CA GLU A 137 2.15 -2.79 -23.43
C GLU A 137 0.68 -2.50 -23.11
N ARG A 138 0.41 -1.34 -22.46
CA ARG A 138 -0.97 -0.96 -22.11
C ARG A 138 -1.19 0.54 -21.99
N TRP A 139 -2.42 0.94 -22.37
CA TRP A 139 -2.98 2.26 -22.16
C TRP A 139 -4.03 2.22 -21.06
N THR A 140 -3.88 3.09 -20.06
CA THR A 140 -4.77 3.15 -18.90
C THR A 140 -5.29 4.56 -18.67
N PRO A 141 -6.57 4.82 -18.98
CA PRO A 141 -7.21 6.10 -18.71
C PRO A 141 -7.63 6.23 -17.25
N ALA A 142 -7.60 7.46 -16.74
CA ALA A 142 -8.18 7.84 -15.47
C ALA A 142 -8.89 9.20 -15.60
N VAL A 143 -10.04 9.33 -14.91
CA VAL A 143 -10.81 10.56 -14.80
C VAL A 143 -11.23 10.73 -13.35
N SER A 144 -11.13 11.94 -12.82
CA SER A 144 -11.60 12.29 -11.49
C SER A 144 -12.27 13.65 -11.49
N THR A 145 -13.22 13.83 -10.60
CA THR A 145 -13.86 15.12 -10.33
C THR A 145 -14.14 15.26 -8.84
N ALA A 146 -14.02 16.48 -8.33
CA ALA A 146 -14.46 16.87 -7.01
C ALA A 146 -15.11 18.25 -7.09
N TYR A 147 -16.16 18.44 -6.28
CA TYR A 147 -16.82 19.73 -6.14
C TYR A 147 -16.94 20.07 -4.66
N THR A 148 -16.37 21.22 -4.29
CA THR A 148 -16.37 21.70 -2.90
C THR A 148 -17.27 22.92 -2.78
N TRP A 149 -18.21 22.85 -1.82
CA TRP A 149 -19.12 23.92 -1.46
C TRP A 149 -19.32 23.98 0.06
N GLU A 150 -19.01 25.09 0.68
CA GLU A 150 -19.23 25.37 2.12
C GLU A 150 -18.75 24.23 3.06
N GLY A 151 -17.53 23.70 2.82
CA GLY A 151 -16.96 22.62 3.62
C GLY A 151 -17.40 21.21 3.19
N LEU A 152 -18.42 21.08 2.33
CA LEU A 152 -18.82 19.81 1.73
C LEU A 152 -18.07 19.58 0.42
N THR A 153 -17.42 18.42 0.29
CA THR A 153 -16.76 18.00 -0.95
C THR A 153 -17.38 16.69 -1.43
N LEU A 154 -17.86 16.69 -2.65
CA LEU A 154 -18.30 15.48 -3.38
C LEU A 154 -17.20 15.06 -4.36
N ARG A 155 -16.86 13.79 -4.40
CA ARG A 155 -15.80 13.23 -5.26
C ARG A 155 -16.32 12.05 -6.05
N ALA A 156 -15.86 11.95 -7.29
CA ALA A 156 -16.04 10.74 -8.10
C ALA A 156 -14.80 10.51 -8.95
N TRP A 157 -14.39 9.27 -9.10
CA TRP A 157 -13.35 8.93 -10.06
C TRP A 157 -13.54 7.53 -10.65
N TYR A 158 -13.05 7.40 -11.87
CA TYR A 158 -12.94 6.14 -12.59
C TYR A 158 -11.52 6.02 -13.14
N LYS A 159 -10.90 4.85 -12.94
CA LYS A 159 -9.60 4.56 -13.53
C LYS A 159 -9.46 3.09 -13.93
N LYS A 160 -8.70 2.89 -15.00
CA LYS A 160 -8.14 1.58 -15.32
C LYS A 160 -6.71 1.52 -14.80
N ILE A 161 -6.35 0.40 -14.21
CA ILE A 161 -5.01 0.15 -13.71
C ILE A 161 -4.48 -1.10 -14.40
N PHE A 162 -3.22 -1.06 -14.76
CA PHE A 162 -2.45 -2.18 -15.24
C PHE A 162 -1.27 -2.39 -14.30
N ARG A 163 -1.11 -3.63 -13.82
CA ARG A 163 0.02 -4.04 -12.99
C ARG A 163 0.76 -5.16 -13.70
N ALA A 164 1.97 -4.89 -14.20
CA ALA A 164 2.89 -5.91 -14.62
C ALA A 164 3.38 -6.72 -13.42
N PRO A 165 3.55 -8.05 -13.53
CA PRO A 165 4.21 -8.82 -12.49
C PRO A 165 5.60 -8.25 -12.20
N THR A 166 5.98 -8.19 -10.93
CA THR A 166 7.32 -7.74 -10.53
C THR A 166 8.38 -8.78 -10.90
N LEU A 167 9.66 -8.40 -10.88
CA LEU A 167 10.74 -9.37 -11.09
C LEU A 167 10.69 -10.49 -10.03
N ASN A 168 10.32 -10.17 -8.79
CA ASN A 168 10.14 -11.15 -7.72
C ASN A 168 8.95 -12.09 -7.98
N ASP A 169 7.82 -11.57 -8.48
CA ASP A 169 6.66 -12.39 -8.83
C ASP A 169 6.98 -13.44 -9.90
N LEU A 170 7.85 -13.10 -10.86
CA LEU A 170 8.19 -13.95 -12.00
C LEU A 170 9.38 -14.87 -11.75
N TYR A 171 10.46 -14.34 -11.16
CA TYR A 171 11.78 -14.96 -11.21
C TYR A 171 12.33 -15.40 -9.85
N TYR A 172 11.68 -15.08 -8.74
CA TYR A 172 12.11 -15.55 -7.43
C TYR A 172 11.97 -17.07 -7.33
N THR A 173 13.06 -17.77 -7.09
CA THR A 173 13.22 -19.22 -7.37
C THR A 173 12.28 -20.14 -6.59
N GLN A 174 11.83 -19.73 -5.40
CA GLN A 174 10.99 -20.56 -4.53
C GLN A 174 9.50 -20.29 -4.70
N VAL A 175 9.14 -19.07 -5.05
CA VAL A 175 7.76 -18.57 -5.01
C VAL A 175 7.31 -18.01 -6.36
N GLY A 176 8.26 -17.58 -7.19
CA GLY A 176 8.00 -16.93 -8.47
C GLY A 176 7.36 -17.84 -9.50
N ASN A 177 6.55 -17.24 -10.36
CA ASN A 177 5.86 -17.94 -11.44
C ASN A 177 5.94 -17.11 -12.73
N ARG A 178 6.66 -17.62 -13.73
CA ARG A 178 6.86 -16.96 -15.03
C ARG A 178 5.64 -16.92 -15.92
N ASN A 179 4.66 -17.77 -15.64
CA ASN A 179 3.43 -17.83 -16.41
C ASN A 179 2.38 -16.82 -15.91
N LEU A 180 2.75 -15.93 -14.98
CA LEU A 180 1.84 -14.91 -14.48
C LEU A 180 1.42 -13.97 -15.59
N LYS A 181 0.11 -13.79 -15.68
CA LYS A 181 -0.50 -12.76 -16.51
C LYS A 181 -0.54 -11.44 -15.76
N PRO A 182 -0.44 -10.31 -16.45
CA PRO A 182 -0.59 -9.01 -15.83
C PRO A 182 -2.00 -8.80 -15.28
N GLU A 183 -2.09 -8.07 -14.18
CA GLU A 183 -3.35 -7.74 -13.53
C GLU A 183 -3.96 -6.48 -14.15
N TYR A 184 -5.27 -6.52 -14.40
CA TYR A 184 -6.07 -5.40 -14.88
C TYR A 184 -7.16 -5.06 -13.89
N THR A 185 -7.24 -3.82 -13.48
CA THR A 185 -8.27 -3.35 -12.56
C THR A 185 -9.07 -2.21 -13.16
N LYS A 186 -10.41 -2.31 -13.08
CA LYS A 186 -11.34 -1.22 -13.33
C LYS A 186 -11.88 -0.77 -11.98
N GLN A 187 -11.65 0.48 -11.61
CA GLN A 187 -12.07 1.04 -10.33
C GLN A 187 -13.05 2.18 -10.55
N LEU A 188 -14.12 2.17 -9.76
CA LEU A 188 -15.06 3.27 -9.60
C LEU A 188 -15.13 3.64 -8.12
N ASN A 189 -15.12 4.91 -7.80
CA ASN A 189 -15.27 5.43 -6.45
C ASN A 189 -16.20 6.65 -6.46
N LEU A 190 -17.03 6.73 -5.41
CA LEU A 190 -17.85 7.89 -5.09
C LEU A 190 -17.59 8.23 -3.63
N GLY A 191 -17.26 9.47 -3.34
CA GLY A 191 -16.91 9.92 -2.01
C GLY A 191 -17.59 11.22 -1.61
N VAL A 192 -17.80 11.36 -0.34
CA VAL A 192 -18.27 12.59 0.31
C VAL A 192 -17.36 12.89 1.49
N GLU A 193 -17.07 14.17 1.67
CA GLU A 193 -16.27 14.67 2.78
C GLU A 193 -16.88 15.97 3.28
N TYR A 194 -16.96 16.13 4.60
CA TYR A 194 -17.40 17.36 5.23
C TYR A 194 -16.38 17.84 6.24
N HIS A 195 -15.95 19.07 6.11
CA HIS A 195 -15.07 19.78 7.03
C HIS A 195 -15.84 20.81 7.84
N PHE A 196 -15.58 20.82 9.13
CA PHE A 196 -16.06 21.83 10.07
C PHE A 196 -14.87 22.44 10.81
N ASP A 197 -14.75 23.75 10.74
CA ASP A 197 -13.72 24.53 11.43
C ASP A 197 -14.35 25.63 12.28
N SER A 198 -13.87 25.74 13.52
CA SER A 198 -14.17 26.84 14.42
C SER A 198 -12.97 27.14 15.33
N PRO A 199 -12.94 28.23 16.10
CA PRO A 199 -11.76 28.59 16.91
C PRO A 199 -11.25 27.50 17.85
N HIS A 200 -12.13 26.61 18.33
CA HIS A 200 -11.77 25.53 19.25
C HIS A 200 -11.96 24.13 18.68
N TRP A 201 -12.70 24.00 17.57
CA TRP A 201 -13.04 22.73 16.97
C TRP A 201 -12.57 22.65 15.52
N ASN A 202 -11.94 21.54 15.19
CA ASN A 202 -11.67 21.13 13.81
C ASN A 202 -12.16 19.69 13.67
N ALA A 203 -13.04 19.44 12.73
CA ALA A 203 -13.60 18.11 12.50
C ALA A 203 -13.76 17.83 11.02
N SER A 204 -13.57 16.57 10.63
CA SER A 204 -13.92 16.10 9.29
C SER A 204 -14.49 14.70 9.33
N VAL A 205 -15.43 14.45 8.43
CA VAL A 205 -16.01 13.13 8.18
C VAL A 205 -15.95 12.86 6.69
N GLN A 206 -15.46 11.68 6.33
CA GLN A 206 -15.32 11.22 4.96
C GLN A 206 -15.93 9.85 4.82
N ALA A 207 -16.64 9.61 3.72
CA ALA A 207 -17.11 8.29 3.32
C ALA A 207 -16.90 8.07 1.84
N ASP A 208 -16.39 6.89 1.46
CA ASP A 208 -16.11 6.47 0.10
C ASP A 208 -16.74 5.11 -0.18
N ALA A 209 -17.61 5.04 -1.17
CA ALA A 209 -18.10 3.79 -1.72
C ALA A 209 -17.31 3.44 -2.99
N TYR A 210 -16.86 2.19 -3.11
CA TYR A 210 -16.04 1.78 -4.24
C TYR A 210 -16.42 0.42 -4.81
N GLN A 211 -16.08 0.24 -6.08
CA GLN A 211 -16.20 -1.02 -6.79
C GLN A 211 -14.95 -1.25 -7.64
N ASN A 212 -14.30 -2.40 -7.46
CA ASN A 212 -13.13 -2.84 -8.21
C ASN A 212 -13.43 -4.16 -8.91
N LYS A 213 -13.18 -4.21 -10.22
CA LYS A 213 -13.19 -5.43 -11.02
C LYS A 213 -11.77 -5.73 -11.42
N ILE A 214 -11.23 -6.88 -10.96
CA ILE A 214 -9.83 -7.23 -11.12
C ILE A 214 -9.73 -8.51 -11.93
N GLU A 215 -9.05 -8.45 -13.07
CA GLU A 215 -8.77 -9.58 -13.95
C GLU A 215 -7.32 -10.04 -13.72
N ASN A 216 -7.09 -11.34 -13.65
CA ASN A 216 -5.78 -11.97 -13.39
C ASN A 216 -5.10 -11.46 -12.11
N ARG A 217 -5.85 -11.29 -11.02
CA ARG A 217 -5.28 -10.81 -9.75
C ARG A 217 -4.08 -11.66 -9.32
N ILE A 218 -2.94 -11.00 -9.08
CA ILE A 218 -1.72 -11.68 -8.65
C ILE A 218 -1.75 -11.79 -7.13
N VAL A 219 -1.66 -13.01 -6.61
CA VAL A 219 -1.66 -13.33 -5.19
C VAL A 219 -0.55 -14.32 -4.87
N CYS A 220 -0.06 -14.32 -3.64
CA CYS A 220 0.85 -15.30 -3.10
C CYS A 220 0.08 -16.18 -2.11
N LEU A 221 -0.08 -17.45 -2.42
CA LEU A 221 -0.84 -18.38 -1.59
C LEU A 221 -0.06 -19.69 -1.40
N PRO A 222 -0.33 -20.42 -0.29
CA PRO A 222 0.21 -21.75 -0.11
C PRO A 222 -0.39 -22.71 -1.15
N LEU A 223 0.45 -23.54 -1.75
CA LEU A 223 0.00 -24.59 -2.64
C LEU A 223 -0.77 -25.65 -1.85
N LYS A 224 -1.88 -26.16 -2.43
CA LYS A 224 -2.76 -27.15 -1.79
C LYS A 224 -1.94 -28.36 -1.30
N GLY A 225 -2.06 -28.67 -0.01
CA GLY A 225 -1.40 -29.82 0.62
C GLY A 225 0.10 -29.64 0.91
N THR A 226 0.63 -28.44 0.77
CA THR A 226 2.03 -28.13 1.06
C THR A 226 2.17 -26.85 1.88
N TYR A 227 3.36 -26.63 2.47
CA TYR A 227 3.73 -25.35 3.09
C TYR A 227 4.45 -24.42 2.13
N THR A 228 4.51 -24.77 0.85
CA THR A 228 5.19 -23.98 -0.18
C THR A 228 4.24 -22.90 -0.70
N TRP A 229 4.67 -21.67 -0.66
CA TRP A 229 3.95 -20.53 -1.23
C TRP A 229 4.30 -20.38 -2.72
N SER A 230 3.35 -19.96 -3.52
CA SER A 230 3.58 -19.66 -4.93
C SER A 230 2.77 -18.46 -5.39
N MET A 231 3.34 -17.70 -6.30
CA MET A 231 2.63 -16.61 -6.99
C MET A 231 1.68 -17.20 -8.03
N MET A 232 0.43 -16.78 -8.00
CA MET A 232 -0.59 -17.25 -8.94
C MET A 232 -1.56 -16.14 -9.33
N ASN A 233 -2.28 -16.34 -10.42
CA ASN A 233 -3.37 -15.47 -10.80
C ASN A 233 -4.71 -16.06 -10.37
N TYR A 234 -5.55 -15.28 -9.67
CA TYR A 234 -7.00 -15.47 -9.75
C TYR A 234 -7.49 -14.90 -11.07
N GLY A 235 -8.37 -15.61 -11.79
CA GLY A 235 -8.84 -15.18 -13.10
C GLY A 235 -9.62 -13.87 -13.01
N TYR A 236 -10.62 -13.82 -12.14
CA TYR A 236 -11.47 -12.64 -11.95
C TYR A 236 -11.88 -12.49 -10.48
N THR A 237 -11.70 -11.31 -9.93
CA THR A 237 -12.19 -10.97 -8.60
C THR A 237 -13.01 -9.70 -8.61
N PHE A 238 -13.98 -9.63 -7.72
CA PHE A 238 -14.88 -8.50 -7.57
C PHE A 238 -14.88 -8.00 -6.14
N CYS A 239 -14.38 -6.78 -5.95
CA CYS A 239 -14.31 -6.13 -4.65
C CYS A 239 -15.22 -4.90 -4.64
N ARG A 240 -16.10 -4.79 -3.66
CA ARG A 240 -16.88 -3.60 -3.38
C ARG A 240 -16.87 -3.31 -1.89
N GLY A 241 -16.95 -2.05 -1.54
CA GLY A 241 -16.90 -1.69 -0.14
C GLY A 241 -17.24 -0.25 0.15
N LEU A 242 -17.23 0.05 1.43
CA LEU A 242 -17.41 1.36 2.02
C LEU A 242 -16.25 1.61 2.99
N ASN A 243 -15.54 2.71 2.80
CA ASN A 243 -14.59 3.23 3.77
C ASN A 243 -15.19 4.49 4.41
N ALA A 244 -15.12 4.59 5.72
CA ALA A 244 -15.49 5.80 6.44
C ALA A 244 -14.37 6.19 7.39
N THR A 245 -14.07 7.48 7.46
CA THR A 245 -13.15 8.06 8.45
C THR A 245 -13.79 9.27 9.08
N ALA A 246 -13.56 9.43 10.37
CA ALA A 246 -13.98 10.61 11.11
C ALA A 246 -12.83 11.07 11.99
N GLN A 247 -12.53 12.34 11.98
CA GLN A 247 -11.57 12.94 12.89
C GLN A 247 -12.14 14.20 13.50
N GLY A 248 -11.82 14.42 14.77
CA GLY A 248 -12.18 15.61 15.51
C GLY A 248 -11.05 16.04 16.41
N ARG A 249 -10.81 17.31 16.48
CA ARG A 249 -9.87 17.92 17.41
C ARG A 249 -10.55 19.08 18.12
N TYR A 250 -10.43 19.06 19.43
CA TYR A 250 -10.83 20.18 20.29
C TYR A 250 -9.62 20.65 21.08
N HIS A 251 -9.41 21.94 21.18
CA HIS A 251 -8.31 22.50 21.95
C HIS A 251 -8.71 23.76 22.71
N THR A 252 -8.13 23.88 23.87
CA THR A 252 -8.10 25.09 24.70
C THR A 252 -6.64 25.38 25.07
N ASP A 253 -6.38 26.40 25.89
CA ASP A 253 -5.01 26.74 26.30
C ASP A 253 -4.29 25.56 26.99
N ASP A 254 -5.00 24.80 27.82
CA ASP A 254 -4.42 23.71 28.63
C ASP A 254 -4.75 22.31 28.09
N TRP A 255 -5.84 22.13 27.34
CA TRP A 255 -6.36 20.82 26.95
C TRP A 255 -6.40 20.63 25.44
N GLN A 256 -6.04 19.45 25.01
CA GLN A 256 -6.22 18.98 23.65
C GLN A 256 -6.92 17.63 23.68
N PHE A 257 -8.00 17.52 22.90
CA PHE A 257 -8.69 16.26 22.66
C PHE A 257 -8.64 15.98 21.16
N SER A 258 -8.25 14.78 20.78
CA SER A 258 -8.31 14.34 19.40
C SER A 258 -8.91 12.95 19.33
N LEU A 259 -9.81 12.74 18.39
CA LEU A 259 -10.42 11.46 18.09
C LEU A 259 -10.27 11.18 16.59
N LEU A 260 -9.76 10.00 16.26
CA LEU A 260 -9.65 9.49 14.90
C LEU A 260 -10.35 8.15 14.85
N GLY A 261 -11.33 8.00 13.96
CA GLY A 261 -12.04 6.76 13.71
C GLY A 261 -11.93 6.33 12.25
N SER A 262 -11.80 5.04 12.00
CA SER A 262 -11.86 4.46 10.66
C SER A 262 -12.69 3.18 10.65
N LEU A 263 -13.43 2.97 9.58
CA LEU A 263 -14.25 1.79 9.33
C LEU A 263 -14.07 1.38 7.87
N THR A 264 -13.78 0.11 7.64
CA THR A 264 -13.78 -0.49 6.31
C THR A 264 -14.73 -1.67 6.32
N TRP A 265 -15.74 -1.62 5.48
CA TRP A 265 -16.56 -2.76 5.13
C TRP A 265 -16.33 -3.11 3.67
N GLN A 266 -16.02 -4.37 3.37
CA GLN A 266 -15.77 -4.82 2.01
C GLN A 266 -16.26 -6.24 1.77
N ARG A 267 -16.66 -6.50 0.54
CA ARG A 267 -16.86 -7.84 0.00
C ARG A 267 -15.95 -8.01 -1.19
N ASP A 268 -14.89 -8.80 -0.98
CA ASP A 268 -13.87 -9.14 -1.98
C ASP A 268 -13.99 -10.63 -2.28
N VAL A 269 -14.45 -11.01 -3.47
CA VAL A 269 -14.84 -12.38 -3.81
C VAL A 269 -14.22 -12.86 -5.11
N ASN A 270 -13.97 -14.15 -5.17
CA ASN A 270 -13.55 -14.83 -6.40
C ASN A 270 -14.77 -15.05 -7.34
N ARG A 271 -14.65 -14.62 -8.58
CA ARG A 271 -15.66 -14.75 -9.64
C ARG A 271 -15.06 -15.38 -10.91
N THR A 272 -14.03 -16.21 -10.75
CA THR A 272 -13.25 -16.77 -11.87
C THR A 272 -14.07 -17.77 -12.67
N ASP A 273 -14.63 -18.77 -12.03
CA ASP A 273 -15.32 -19.88 -12.66
C ASP A 273 -16.66 -20.16 -11.95
N PRO A 274 -17.79 -19.86 -12.57
CA PRO A 274 -19.09 -20.14 -11.98
C PRO A 274 -19.40 -21.62 -11.73
N GLU A 275 -18.70 -22.54 -12.41
CA GLU A 275 -18.88 -23.99 -12.24
C GLU A 275 -18.06 -24.54 -11.08
N ASP A 276 -17.07 -23.79 -10.56
CA ASP A 276 -16.30 -24.13 -9.38
C ASP A 276 -17.02 -23.68 -8.10
N GLU A 277 -17.93 -24.51 -7.58
CA GLU A 277 -18.71 -24.23 -6.37
C GLU A 277 -17.84 -24.06 -5.12
N ASP A 278 -16.64 -24.62 -5.10
CA ASP A 278 -15.73 -24.56 -3.93
C ASP A 278 -15.13 -23.18 -3.76
N THR A 279 -14.87 -22.43 -4.84
CA THR A 279 -14.20 -21.14 -4.80
C THR A 279 -15.03 -19.98 -5.34
N TYR A 280 -16.08 -20.23 -6.14
CA TYR A 280 -16.90 -19.18 -6.71
C TYR A 280 -17.71 -18.42 -5.66
N ASP A 281 -17.72 -17.10 -5.75
CA ASP A 281 -18.37 -16.15 -4.81
C ASP A 281 -17.89 -16.28 -3.34
N LYS A 282 -16.80 -17.01 -3.10
CA LYS A 282 -16.15 -17.10 -1.79
C LYS A 282 -15.24 -15.89 -1.57
N PRO A 283 -15.08 -15.45 -0.30
CA PRO A 283 -14.17 -14.37 0.03
C PRO A 283 -12.73 -14.69 -0.40
N ILE A 284 -12.01 -13.68 -0.86
CA ILE A 284 -10.56 -13.83 -1.11
C ILE A 284 -9.85 -14.07 0.23
N CYS A 285 -8.95 -15.06 0.24
CA CYS A 285 -8.18 -15.42 1.44
C CYS A 285 -7.48 -14.21 2.05
N TYR A 286 -7.44 -14.17 3.39
CA TYR A 286 -6.83 -13.10 4.19
C TYR A 286 -7.49 -11.72 4.07
N SER A 287 -8.67 -11.61 3.43
CA SER A 287 -9.41 -10.36 3.26
C SER A 287 -10.57 -10.27 4.26
N PRO A 288 -10.49 -9.46 5.34
CA PRO A 288 -11.59 -9.33 6.29
C PRO A 288 -12.75 -8.55 5.67
N THR A 289 -13.98 -8.96 5.99
CA THR A 289 -15.19 -8.23 5.56
C THR A 289 -15.37 -6.92 6.31
N LEU A 290 -14.96 -6.87 7.56
CA LEU A 290 -15.07 -5.69 8.43
C LEU A 290 -13.77 -5.46 9.18
N SER A 291 -13.28 -4.23 9.18
CA SER A 291 -12.21 -3.76 10.05
C SER A 291 -12.49 -2.34 10.53
N SER A 292 -12.09 -2.02 11.73
CA SER A 292 -12.24 -0.67 12.29
C SER A 292 -11.11 -0.32 13.23
N GLY A 293 -10.79 0.96 13.30
CA GLY A 293 -9.80 1.49 14.23
C GLY A 293 -10.33 2.79 14.86
N VAL A 294 -10.03 2.98 16.14
CA VAL A 294 -10.30 4.23 16.84
C VAL A 294 -9.09 4.60 17.68
N THR A 295 -8.62 5.83 17.53
CA THR A 295 -7.57 6.39 18.38
C THR A 295 -8.07 7.65 19.07
N ALA A 296 -7.97 7.68 20.38
CA ALA A 296 -8.26 8.85 21.21
C ALA A 296 -6.99 9.37 21.86
N ILE A 297 -6.82 10.69 21.82
CA ILE A 297 -5.69 11.40 22.39
C ILE A 297 -6.23 12.48 23.32
N VAL A 298 -5.77 12.49 24.55
CA VAL A 298 -6.05 13.52 25.53
C VAL A 298 -4.72 14.12 25.98
N GLY A 299 -4.54 15.39 25.68
CA GLY A 299 -3.37 16.18 26.11
C GLY A 299 -3.77 17.18 27.21
N TRP A 300 -2.98 17.27 28.24
CA TRP A 300 -3.08 18.28 29.26
C TRP A 300 -1.69 18.86 29.54
N ARG A 301 -1.46 20.09 29.09
CA ARG A 301 -0.13 20.72 29.14
C ARG A 301 0.97 19.81 28.60
N SER A 302 1.87 19.32 29.46
CA SER A 302 2.99 18.44 29.10
C SER A 302 2.65 16.95 29.13
N LEU A 303 1.45 16.57 29.56
CA LEU A 303 1.02 15.18 29.68
C LEU A 303 0.08 14.82 28.53
N GLN A 304 0.33 13.69 27.88
CA GLN A 304 -0.50 13.16 26.82
C GLN A 304 -0.81 11.70 27.06
N PHE A 305 -2.09 11.36 27.04
CA PHE A 305 -2.58 9.99 27.04
C PHE A 305 -3.16 9.65 25.67
N THR A 306 -2.76 8.50 25.11
CA THR A 306 -3.26 7.98 23.85
C THR A 306 -3.77 6.57 24.07
N THR A 307 -4.94 6.26 23.53
CA THR A 307 -5.44 4.88 23.44
C THR A 307 -5.88 4.60 22.02
N SER A 308 -5.56 3.39 21.54
CA SER A 308 -5.93 2.91 20.23
C SER A 308 -6.66 1.59 20.36
N TYR A 309 -7.78 1.46 19.65
CA TYR A 309 -8.56 0.24 19.49
C TYR A 309 -8.53 -0.20 18.05
N LEU A 310 -8.27 -1.48 17.80
CA LEU A 310 -8.31 -2.12 16.49
C LEU A 310 -9.25 -3.31 16.55
N TYR A 311 -10.14 -3.42 15.57
CA TYR A 311 -10.93 -4.61 15.30
C TYR A 311 -10.67 -5.12 13.89
N VAL A 312 -10.44 -6.42 13.74
CA VAL A 312 -10.32 -7.12 12.46
C VAL A 312 -11.27 -8.30 12.49
N GLY A 313 -12.19 -8.32 11.53
CA GLY A 313 -13.19 -9.37 11.40
C GLY A 313 -12.61 -10.73 10.97
N GLU A 314 -13.47 -11.71 10.93
CA GLU A 314 -13.17 -13.04 10.42
C GLU A 314 -12.66 -12.99 8.98
N ARG A 315 -11.72 -13.88 8.64
CA ARG A 315 -11.14 -14.00 7.30
C ARG A 315 -10.76 -15.43 7.00
N MET A 316 -11.15 -15.90 5.84
CA MET A 316 -10.75 -17.19 5.31
C MET A 316 -9.25 -17.19 5.00
N TRP A 317 -8.54 -18.31 5.25
CA TRP A 317 -7.13 -18.42 4.90
C TRP A 317 -6.85 -19.48 3.83
N SER A 318 -7.82 -20.39 3.57
CA SER A 318 -7.75 -21.43 2.54
C SER A 318 -9.17 -21.77 2.06
N TYR A 319 -9.28 -22.40 0.89
CA TYR A 319 -10.52 -22.97 0.38
C TYR A 319 -10.60 -24.49 0.55
N ALA A 320 -9.62 -25.10 1.23
CA ALA A 320 -9.55 -26.54 1.38
C ALA A 320 -10.64 -27.07 2.33
N ASP A 321 -10.97 -26.30 3.35
CA ASP A 321 -11.99 -26.60 4.34
C ASP A 321 -12.80 -25.33 4.69
N PRO A 322 -14.14 -25.38 4.80
CA PRO A 322 -14.94 -24.26 5.30
C PRO A 322 -14.55 -23.76 6.69
N GLU A 323 -13.90 -24.58 7.50
CA GLU A 323 -13.38 -24.23 8.83
C GLU A 323 -12.00 -23.56 8.78
N ASP A 324 -11.40 -23.40 7.60
CA ASP A 324 -10.12 -22.72 7.39
C ASP A 324 -10.25 -21.19 7.55
N VAL A 325 -10.60 -20.76 8.75
CA VAL A 325 -10.93 -19.38 9.10
C VAL A 325 -10.04 -18.88 10.22
N LEU A 326 -9.49 -17.68 10.06
CA LEU A 326 -8.87 -16.92 11.14
C LEU A 326 -9.97 -16.16 11.88
N LYS A 327 -10.05 -16.40 13.19
CA LYS A 327 -11.05 -15.78 14.08
C LYS A 327 -10.91 -14.26 14.09
N PRO A 328 -12.01 -13.53 14.30
CA PRO A 328 -11.93 -12.09 14.51
C PRO A 328 -11.16 -11.79 15.80
N TYR A 329 -10.48 -10.65 15.83
CA TYR A 329 -9.78 -10.18 17.02
C TYR A 329 -9.94 -8.67 17.20
N HIS A 330 -9.66 -8.23 18.39
CA HIS A 330 -9.54 -6.80 18.74
C HIS A 330 -8.31 -6.60 19.60
N ASN A 331 -7.69 -5.44 19.47
CA ASN A 331 -6.52 -5.05 20.24
C ASN A 331 -6.71 -3.66 20.82
N ILE A 332 -6.19 -3.44 22.03
CA ILE A 332 -6.14 -2.13 22.68
C ILE A 332 -4.70 -1.84 23.08
N ASP A 333 -4.20 -0.72 22.58
CA ASP A 333 -2.90 -0.17 23.00
C ASP A 333 -3.10 1.10 23.79
N MET A 334 -2.24 1.33 24.78
CA MET A 334 -2.24 2.55 25.60
C MET A 334 -0.85 3.15 25.68
N LYS A 335 -0.79 4.46 25.68
CA LYS A 335 0.46 5.21 25.73
C LYS A 335 0.30 6.45 26.61
N LEU A 336 1.21 6.65 27.53
CA LEU A 336 1.32 7.84 28.37
C LEU A 336 2.66 8.51 28.09
N THR A 337 2.61 9.76 27.63
CA THR A 337 3.79 10.56 27.32
C THR A 337 3.83 11.78 28.22
N TYR A 338 4.97 12.03 28.86
CA TYR A 338 5.23 13.25 29.59
C TYR A 338 6.42 13.98 28.98
N THR A 339 6.24 15.24 28.61
CA THR A 339 7.27 16.08 27.99
C THR A 339 7.62 17.21 28.94
N LEU A 340 8.86 17.28 29.38
CA LEU A 340 9.37 18.33 30.26
C LEU A 340 10.16 19.35 29.42
N PRO A 341 9.61 20.55 29.15
CA PRO A 341 10.33 21.60 28.47
C PRO A 341 11.30 22.27 29.43
N MET A 342 12.56 22.47 29.00
CA MET A 342 13.56 23.28 29.65
C MET A 342 14.09 24.31 28.65
N ASP A 343 14.68 25.41 29.12
CA ASP A 343 15.07 26.58 28.28
C ASP A 343 15.79 26.24 26.97
N LYS A 344 16.62 25.19 26.95
CA LYS A 344 17.40 24.79 25.76
C LYS A 344 17.33 23.30 25.47
N THR A 345 16.57 22.55 26.25
CA THR A 345 16.48 21.10 26.12
C THR A 345 15.06 20.62 26.37
N GLN A 346 14.71 19.50 25.77
CA GLN A 346 13.42 18.86 25.96
C GLN A 346 13.64 17.39 26.37
N TRP A 347 13.07 17.01 27.50
CA TRP A 347 13.08 15.61 27.96
C TRP A 347 11.71 14.99 27.77
N GLY A 348 11.66 13.76 27.32
CA GLY A 348 10.42 13.01 27.17
C GLY A 348 10.52 11.63 27.80
N VAL A 349 9.47 11.25 28.50
CA VAL A 349 9.27 9.89 29.03
C VAL A 349 7.97 9.36 28.43
N CYS A 350 8.03 8.19 27.82
CA CYS A 350 6.89 7.54 27.23
C CYS A 350 6.78 6.10 27.72
N LEU A 351 5.63 5.76 28.30
CA LEU A 351 5.25 4.42 28.71
C LEU A 351 4.19 3.90 27.73
N GLU A 352 4.42 2.73 27.15
CA GLU A 352 3.49 2.08 26.22
C GLU A 352 3.14 0.69 26.75
N VAL A 353 1.87 0.33 26.63
CA VAL A 353 1.34 -1.02 26.83
C VAL A 353 0.67 -1.42 25.53
N CYS A 354 1.24 -2.39 24.84
CA CYS A 354 0.68 -2.97 23.63
C CYS A 354 -0.09 -4.24 23.98
N ASP A 355 -1.20 -4.48 23.31
CA ASP A 355 -2.11 -5.59 23.55
C ASP A 355 -2.52 -5.69 25.04
N LEU A 356 -3.19 -4.64 25.53
CA LEU A 356 -3.64 -4.54 26.92
C LEU A 356 -4.47 -5.76 27.36
N LEU A 357 -5.26 -6.34 26.45
CA LEU A 357 -6.16 -7.44 26.72
C LEU A 357 -5.48 -8.82 26.64
N ASP A 358 -4.22 -8.89 26.19
CA ASP A 358 -3.44 -10.12 26.02
C ASP A 358 -4.14 -11.14 25.09
N ILE A 359 -4.69 -10.67 23.99
CA ILE A 359 -5.46 -11.47 23.03
C ILE A 359 -4.51 -12.30 22.17
N GLN A 360 -4.67 -13.61 22.20
CA GLN A 360 -3.94 -14.50 21.30
C GLN A 360 -4.60 -14.50 19.92
N TYR A 361 -3.90 -13.95 18.93
CA TYR A 361 -4.38 -13.89 17.54
C TYR A 361 -3.25 -14.19 16.54
N GLU A 362 -3.64 -14.49 15.31
CA GLU A 362 -2.75 -14.84 14.22
C GLU A 362 -3.11 -14.01 12.99
N HIS A 363 -2.10 -13.54 12.25
CA HIS A 363 -2.29 -12.98 10.91
C HIS A 363 -2.21 -14.06 9.83
N ILE A 364 -1.38 -15.05 10.06
CA ILE A 364 -1.20 -16.24 9.24
C ILE A 364 -1.32 -17.43 10.21
N PRO A 365 -2.01 -18.51 9.82
CA PRO A 365 -2.16 -19.69 10.66
C PRO A 365 -0.81 -20.21 11.19
N ARG A 366 -0.75 -20.52 12.47
CA ARG A 366 0.45 -21.00 13.19
C ARG A 366 1.58 -19.97 13.36
N TYR A 367 1.31 -18.69 13.10
CA TYR A 367 2.21 -17.59 13.42
C TYR A 367 1.54 -16.67 14.45
N PRO A 368 1.63 -17.03 15.75
CA PRO A 368 1.03 -16.24 16.81
C PRO A 368 1.70 -14.87 16.90
N MET A 369 0.91 -13.85 17.11
CA MET A 369 1.40 -12.49 17.33
C MET A 369 1.88 -12.34 18.78
N PRO A 370 2.82 -11.41 19.07
CA PRO A 370 3.23 -11.11 20.43
C PRO A 370 2.02 -10.71 21.29
N GLY A 371 1.89 -11.29 22.47
CA GLY A 371 0.92 -10.88 23.47
C GLY A 371 1.30 -9.56 24.13
N ARG A 372 0.69 -9.28 25.28
CA ARG A 372 0.92 -8.03 26.03
C ARG A 372 2.40 -7.76 26.25
N ASN A 373 2.82 -6.57 25.87
CA ASN A 373 4.19 -6.13 26.07
C ASN A 373 4.25 -4.67 26.51
N TYR A 374 5.36 -4.31 27.14
CA TYR A 374 5.58 -3.00 27.73
C TYR A 374 6.83 -2.37 27.15
N LYS A 375 6.78 -1.07 26.86
CA LYS A 375 7.90 -0.34 26.31
C LYS A 375 8.07 0.98 27.07
N LEU A 376 9.31 1.24 27.50
CA LEU A 376 9.73 2.53 28.03
C LEU A 376 10.65 3.22 27.03
N THR A 377 10.30 4.44 26.65
CA THR A 377 11.14 5.28 25.78
C THR A 377 11.53 6.55 26.52
N LEU A 378 12.81 6.84 26.55
CA LEU A 378 13.37 8.11 27.01
C LEU A 378 13.87 8.89 25.80
N SER A 379 13.47 10.15 25.68
CA SER A 379 13.90 11.02 24.58
C SER A 379 14.55 12.28 25.14
N PHE A 380 15.55 12.76 24.42
CA PHE A 380 16.25 13.99 24.73
C PHE A 380 16.43 14.79 23.44
N GLY A 381 16.05 16.06 23.46
CA GLY A 381 16.20 17.01 22.37
C GLY A 381 16.94 18.27 22.85
N ILE A 382 17.75 18.88 21.98
CA ILE A 382 18.51 20.12 22.19
C ILE A 382 17.94 21.19 21.24
#